data_75492a8c24484b20569cdba3d4f983be
#
_entry.id   75492a8c24484b20569cdba3d4f983be
#
_cell.length_a   1.000
_cell.length_b   1.000
_cell.length_c   1.000
_cell.angle_alpha   90.00
_cell.angle_beta   90.00
_cell.angle_gamma   90.00
#
_symmetry.space_group_name_H-M   'P 1'
#
loop_
_entity.id
_entity.type
_entity.pdbx_description
1 polymer ?
#
loop_
_entity_poly.entity_id
_entity_poly.type
_entity_poly.pdbx_seq_one_letter_code
_entity_poly.pdbx_strand_id
1 'polypeptide(L)'
;VGLSDEAVQVLSVHLRNLNGPSGWNHTVLESLAAGAPGLRAMGWLSNIADSAAAMFFEDLAETRMFPDGNASIARLLVQKLIPNVSPNMKGFEDIAAARFDYGALDQESQTTRMRLNSTVVGVREVEAGTQEEKVQIDYVQQGRPFRVTAKHCVLACYNGLIPHLCPEMNEQQKEGLTYGVKVPFVYANVLLDNGHAFSKLDVSITQCPFDEFQWVSAAPTMTTGGYQPPVKPQDPMALLMMSSPTPATEEPGTARDLLRIGRSKIYTTTFEQYEKDIREQLQAMLGKYGFNHEFDIRAITVNRIPHGYAYSYLGLDDPQWEEGQAPHEIGRAQFGRISVANSDSEARPLMDAAFDAAWRAVEEQTESSF
;
A
#
# COMPACT_ATOMS: atom_id res chain seq x y z
N VAL A 1 21.26 24.22 -22.69
CA VAL A 1 22.02 24.25 -21.44
C VAL A 1 22.73 22.92 -21.34
N GLY A 2 24.08 22.89 -21.49
CA GLY A 2 24.84 21.64 -21.40
C GLY A 2 24.93 21.20 -19.94
N LEU A 3 24.26 20.11 -19.59
CA LEU A 3 24.51 19.37 -18.34
C LEU A 3 25.81 18.55 -18.51
N SER A 4 26.54 18.32 -17.44
CA SER A 4 27.63 17.33 -17.46
C SER A 4 27.05 15.91 -17.58
N ASP A 5 27.82 14.95 -18.10
CA ASP A 5 27.40 13.56 -18.21
C ASP A 5 27.03 12.98 -16.85
N GLU A 6 27.74 13.36 -15.80
CA GLU A 6 27.44 12.96 -14.42
C GLU A 6 26.06 13.50 -13.97
N ALA A 7 25.78 14.78 -14.25
CA ALA A 7 24.48 15.37 -13.92
C ALA A 7 23.33 14.71 -14.72
N VAL A 8 23.56 14.38 -15.98
CA VAL A 8 22.59 13.63 -16.81
C VAL A 8 22.34 12.25 -16.22
N GLN A 9 23.39 11.54 -15.79
CA GLN A 9 23.28 10.23 -15.19
C GLN A 9 22.45 10.27 -13.88
N VAL A 10 22.79 11.20 -12.97
CA VAL A 10 22.05 11.35 -11.69
C VAL A 10 20.58 11.67 -11.94
N LEU A 11 20.29 12.64 -12.80
CA LEU A 11 18.92 13.04 -13.11
C LEU A 11 18.14 11.91 -13.79
N SER A 12 18.77 11.15 -14.67
CA SER A 12 18.14 10.03 -15.37
C SER A 12 17.71 8.92 -14.41
N VAL A 13 18.59 8.53 -13.48
CA VAL A 13 18.28 7.50 -12.48
C VAL A 13 17.22 8.02 -11.50
N HIS A 14 17.33 9.29 -11.07
CA HIS A 14 16.35 9.89 -10.19
C HIS A 14 14.95 9.94 -10.81
N LEU A 15 14.83 10.39 -12.06
CA LEU A 15 13.55 10.42 -12.78
C LEU A 15 12.94 9.02 -12.91
N ARG A 16 13.76 8.03 -13.21
CA ARG A 16 13.35 6.64 -13.29
C ARG A 16 12.77 6.14 -11.96
N ASN A 17 13.45 6.39 -10.86
CA ASN A 17 13.03 5.96 -9.53
C ASN A 17 11.80 6.73 -9.04
N LEU A 18 11.66 8.01 -9.39
CA LEU A 18 10.50 8.82 -9.04
C LEU A 18 9.23 8.33 -9.73
N ASN A 19 9.37 7.95 -11.00
CA ASN A 19 8.25 7.54 -11.83
C ASN A 19 7.88 6.05 -11.67
N GLY A 20 8.59 5.32 -10.83
CA GLY A 20 8.29 3.92 -10.55
C GLY A 20 8.53 3.00 -11.74
N PRO A 21 7.71 1.95 -11.93
CA PRO A 21 7.97 0.87 -12.88
C PRO A 21 7.89 1.30 -14.35
N SER A 22 7.15 2.33 -14.69
CA SER A 22 7.05 2.82 -16.07
C SER A 22 8.30 3.60 -16.52
N GLY A 23 9.17 3.97 -15.57
CA GLY A 23 10.43 4.64 -15.90
C GLY A 23 10.24 5.92 -16.68
N TRP A 24 10.51 5.90 -17.99
CA TRP A 24 10.35 7.06 -18.88
C TRP A 24 8.96 7.22 -19.50
N ASN A 25 8.08 6.25 -19.34
CA ASN A 25 6.75 6.23 -19.95
C ASN A 25 5.73 6.99 -19.09
N HIS A 26 6.03 8.25 -18.79
CA HIS A 26 5.12 9.15 -18.11
C HIS A 26 4.72 10.32 -19.00
N THR A 27 3.47 10.72 -18.90
CA THR A 27 3.02 11.98 -19.50
C THR A 27 3.68 13.15 -18.76
N VAL A 28 3.73 14.30 -19.44
CA VAL A 28 4.21 15.55 -18.79
C VAL A 28 3.37 15.87 -17.56
N LEU A 29 2.07 15.56 -17.58
CA LEU A 29 1.16 15.83 -16.48
C LEU A 29 1.44 14.93 -15.27
N GLU A 30 1.66 13.63 -15.48
CA GLU A 30 2.07 12.69 -14.43
C GLU A 30 3.42 13.08 -13.83
N SER A 31 4.37 13.50 -14.66
CA SER A 31 5.68 13.98 -14.21
C SER A 31 5.57 15.25 -13.37
N LEU A 32 4.67 16.18 -13.72
CA LEU A 32 4.37 17.37 -12.92
C LEU A 32 3.77 16.99 -11.56
N ALA A 33 2.78 16.11 -11.56
CA ALA A 33 2.14 15.62 -10.36
C ALA A 33 3.13 14.89 -9.42
N ALA A 34 4.02 14.08 -9.99
CA ALA A 34 5.09 13.40 -9.25
C ALA A 34 6.20 14.35 -8.74
N GLY A 35 6.20 15.63 -9.15
CA GLY A 35 7.20 16.59 -8.72
C GLY A 35 8.56 16.38 -9.39
N ALA A 36 8.59 15.93 -10.64
CA ALA A 36 9.83 15.68 -11.37
C ALA A 36 10.74 16.91 -11.39
N PRO A 37 12.07 16.75 -11.18
CA PRO A 37 13.01 17.86 -11.06
C PRO A 37 13.07 18.70 -12.33
N GLY A 38 13.17 20.01 -12.14
CA GLY A 38 13.28 21.00 -13.23
C GLY A 38 11.97 21.50 -13.79
N LEU A 39 10.86 20.77 -13.68
CA LEU A 39 9.57 21.20 -14.22
C LEU A 39 9.04 22.46 -13.51
N ARG A 40 9.20 22.55 -12.20
CA ARG A 40 8.83 23.76 -11.44
C ARG A 40 9.67 24.99 -11.78
N ALA A 41 10.90 24.80 -12.31
CA ALA A 41 11.75 25.90 -12.79
C ALA A 41 11.40 26.38 -14.20
N MET A 42 10.46 25.74 -14.89
CA MET A 42 10.05 26.09 -16.25
C MET A 42 8.95 27.17 -16.30
N GLY A 43 9.02 28.19 -15.42
CA GLY A 43 8.14 29.37 -15.46
C GLY A 43 6.66 29.05 -15.35
N TRP A 44 5.90 29.17 -16.45
CA TRP A 44 4.45 28.96 -16.46
C TRP A 44 4.02 27.54 -16.05
N LEU A 45 4.84 26.51 -16.27
CA LEU A 45 4.55 25.15 -15.78
C LEU A 45 4.57 25.07 -14.25
N SER A 46 5.32 25.92 -13.57
CA SER A 46 5.27 26.01 -12.11
C SER A 46 3.88 26.37 -11.61
N ASN A 47 3.17 27.25 -12.32
CA ASN A 47 1.83 27.71 -11.94
C ASN A 47 0.75 26.64 -12.10
N ILE A 48 0.97 25.63 -12.93
CA ILE A 48 0.03 24.52 -13.13
C ILE A 48 0.43 23.24 -12.39
N ALA A 49 1.64 23.19 -11.82
CA ALA A 49 2.14 21.98 -11.15
C ALA A 49 1.23 21.57 -9.98
N ASP A 50 0.77 22.52 -9.18
CA ASP A 50 -0.10 22.26 -8.05
C ASP A 50 -1.51 21.85 -8.51
N SER A 51 -2.01 22.46 -9.59
CA SER A 51 -3.27 22.05 -10.23
C SER A 51 -3.18 20.68 -10.87
N ALA A 52 -2.03 20.35 -11.49
CA ALA A 52 -1.78 19.02 -12.03
C ALA A 52 -1.70 17.96 -10.91
N ALA A 53 -1.03 18.27 -9.82
CA ALA A 53 -1.01 17.39 -8.65
C ALA A 53 -2.42 17.16 -8.09
N ALA A 54 -3.25 18.20 -8.01
CA ALA A 54 -4.63 18.09 -7.55
C ALA A 54 -5.52 17.24 -8.48
N MET A 55 -5.22 17.13 -9.76
CA MET A 55 -5.94 16.24 -10.68
C MET A 55 -5.69 14.75 -10.41
N PHE A 56 -4.51 14.41 -9.88
CA PHE A 56 -4.15 13.03 -9.54
C PHE A 56 -4.35 12.70 -8.06
N PHE A 57 -4.25 13.72 -7.22
CA PHE A 57 -4.34 13.62 -5.77
C PHE A 57 -5.33 14.66 -5.29
N GLU A 58 -6.59 14.31 -5.21
CA GLU A 58 -7.60 15.18 -4.62
C GLU A 58 -7.15 15.59 -3.21
N ASP A 59 -6.96 16.88 -3.03
CA ASP A 59 -6.74 17.54 -1.73
C ASP A 59 -5.51 17.09 -0.89
N LEU A 60 -4.31 17.17 -1.48
CA LEU A 60 -3.06 17.03 -0.69
C LEU A 60 -2.83 18.17 0.32
N ALA A 61 -3.63 19.23 0.29
CA ALA A 61 -3.40 20.45 1.07
C ALA A 61 -3.41 20.24 2.59
N GLU A 62 -4.08 19.20 3.09
CA GLU A 62 -4.14 18.86 4.52
C GLU A 62 -3.94 17.38 4.80
N THR A 63 -2.88 16.79 4.30
CA THR A 63 -2.56 15.39 4.63
C THR A 63 -2.37 15.25 6.14
N ARG A 64 -3.20 14.45 6.77
CA ARG A 64 -3.15 14.13 8.20
C ARG A 64 -2.85 12.66 8.38
N MET A 65 -2.06 12.32 9.40
CA MET A 65 -1.76 10.95 9.76
C MET A 65 -2.58 10.50 10.96
N PHE A 66 -3.09 9.29 10.90
CA PHE A 66 -3.63 8.60 12.06
C PHE A 66 -2.50 8.10 12.96
N PRO A 67 -2.72 7.92 14.28
CA PRO A 67 -1.65 7.58 15.24
C PRO A 67 -0.79 6.37 14.87
N ASP A 68 -1.36 5.34 14.27
CA ASP A 68 -0.63 4.16 13.76
C ASP A 68 -0.93 3.88 12.28
N GLY A 69 -1.12 4.97 11.52
CA GLY A 69 -1.51 4.91 10.11
C GLY A 69 -2.97 4.49 9.92
N ASN A 70 -3.33 4.06 8.72
CA ASN A 70 -4.70 3.65 8.39
C ASN A 70 -5.20 2.43 9.21
N ALA A 71 -4.31 1.69 9.85
CA ALA A 71 -4.66 0.64 10.81
C ALA A 71 -5.49 1.17 12.00
N SER A 72 -5.32 2.44 12.37
CA SER A 72 -6.17 3.10 13.39
C SER A 72 -7.65 3.01 13.04
N ILE A 73 -8.00 3.25 11.78
CA ILE A 73 -9.39 3.18 11.31
C ILE A 73 -9.92 1.74 11.38
N ALA A 74 -9.13 0.78 10.91
CA ALA A 74 -9.52 -0.63 10.98
C ALA A 74 -9.76 -1.08 12.44
N ARG A 75 -8.89 -0.68 13.37
CA ARG A 75 -9.04 -0.97 14.80
C ARG A 75 -10.27 -0.32 15.41
N LEU A 76 -10.55 0.94 15.07
CA LEU A 76 -11.76 1.64 15.52
C LEU A 76 -13.03 0.94 15.01
N LEU A 77 -13.06 0.54 13.75
CA LEU A 77 -14.19 -0.19 13.17
C LEU A 77 -14.41 -1.53 13.88
N VAL A 78 -13.33 -2.28 14.11
CA VAL A 78 -13.40 -3.57 14.84
C VAL A 78 -13.91 -3.35 16.25
N GLN A 79 -13.40 -2.36 16.99
CA GLN A 79 -13.87 -2.05 18.34
C GLN A 79 -15.33 -1.58 18.35
N LYS A 80 -15.77 -0.84 17.34
CA LYS A 80 -17.17 -0.42 17.23
C LYS A 80 -18.11 -1.61 16.96
N LEU A 81 -17.68 -2.58 16.16
CA LEU A 81 -18.44 -3.79 15.82
C LEU A 81 -18.41 -4.83 16.96
N ILE A 82 -17.28 -4.91 17.67
CA ILE A 82 -17.03 -5.88 18.76
C ILE A 82 -16.45 -5.13 19.97
N PRO A 83 -17.26 -4.41 20.75
CA PRO A 83 -16.76 -3.53 21.83
C PRO A 83 -15.92 -4.25 22.87
N ASN A 84 -16.18 -5.54 23.12
CA ASN A 84 -15.46 -6.33 24.11
C ASN A 84 -14.00 -6.61 23.74
N VAL A 85 -13.60 -6.37 22.48
CA VAL A 85 -12.20 -6.55 22.04
C VAL A 85 -11.25 -5.54 22.71
N SER A 86 -11.75 -4.37 23.05
CA SER A 86 -11.00 -3.34 23.78
C SER A 86 -11.96 -2.40 24.56
N PRO A 87 -12.53 -2.87 25.68
CA PRO A 87 -13.59 -2.14 26.36
C PRO A 87 -13.14 -0.82 26.99
N ASN A 88 -11.84 -0.66 27.23
CA ASN A 88 -11.27 0.55 27.83
C ASN A 88 -10.85 1.61 26.79
N MET A 89 -10.87 1.29 25.50
CA MET A 89 -10.58 2.23 24.43
C MET A 89 -11.78 3.16 24.24
N LYS A 90 -11.57 4.45 24.48
CA LYS A 90 -12.65 5.47 24.43
C LYS A 90 -12.67 6.25 23.13
N GLY A 91 -11.59 6.25 22.37
CA GLY A 91 -11.50 7.01 21.14
C GLY A 91 -10.16 6.91 20.45
N PHE A 92 -9.97 7.85 19.57
CA PHE A 92 -8.85 7.91 18.66
C PHE A 92 -7.49 8.05 19.34
N GLU A 93 -7.44 8.80 20.46
CA GLU A 93 -6.20 9.01 21.23
C GLU A 93 -5.67 7.72 21.87
N ASP A 94 -6.56 6.78 22.18
CA ASP A 94 -6.17 5.56 22.88
C ASP A 94 -5.68 4.45 21.94
N ILE A 95 -5.97 4.56 20.64
CA ILE A 95 -5.93 3.43 19.72
C ILE A 95 -4.54 2.81 19.56
N ALA A 96 -3.50 3.65 19.50
CA ALA A 96 -2.12 3.18 19.31
C ALA A 96 -1.59 2.40 20.53
N ALA A 97 -2.12 2.69 21.73
CA ALA A 97 -1.72 2.05 22.99
C ALA A 97 -2.75 1.01 23.48
N ALA A 98 -3.90 0.90 22.83
CA ALA A 98 -4.97 0.00 23.25
C ALA A 98 -4.56 -1.47 23.13
N ARG A 99 -4.87 -2.25 24.16
CA ARG A 99 -4.71 -3.70 24.11
C ARG A 99 -5.99 -4.33 23.62
N PHE A 100 -5.88 -5.15 22.58
CA PHE A 100 -6.98 -5.90 21.99
C PHE A 100 -7.00 -7.33 22.54
N ASP A 101 -8.12 -7.74 23.09
CA ASP A 101 -8.38 -9.13 23.41
C ASP A 101 -8.85 -9.88 22.16
N TYR A 102 -7.94 -10.54 21.47
CA TYR A 102 -8.24 -11.32 20.28
C TYR A 102 -9.18 -12.50 20.55
N GLY A 103 -9.27 -12.97 21.82
CA GLY A 103 -10.23 -13.99 22.21
C GLY A 103 -11.68 -13.51 22.12
N ALA A 104 -11.92 -12.21 22.19
CA ALA A 104 -13.25 -11.62 22.06
C ALA A 104 -13.77 -11.51 20.62
N LEU A 105 -12.95 -11.79 19.60
CA LEU A 105 -13.31 -11.54 18.20
C LEU A 105 -14.29 -12.56 17.61
N ASP A 106 -14.25 -13.83 18.05
CA ASP A 106 -15.06 -14.93 17.46
C ASP A 106 -15.85 -15.69 18.53
N GLN A 107 -16.70 -14.99 19.28
CA GLN A 107 -17.55 -15.59 20.30
C GLN A 107 -18.92 -15.96 19.71
N GLU A 108 -19.44 -17.16 20.01
CA GLU A 108 -20.71 -17.67 19.45
C GLU A 108 -21.93 -16.82 19.81
N SER A 109 -21.89 -16.14 20.95
CA SER A 109 -22.97 -15.25 21.42
C SER A 109 -23.05 -13.91 20.70
N GLN A 110 -22.07 -13.57 19.84
CA GLN A 110 -22.00 -12.29 19.15
C GLN A 110 -22.73 -12.32 17.81
N THR A 111 -23.37 -11.20 17.46
CA THR A 111 -23.99 -10.99 16.16
C THR A 111 -22.95 -10.74 15.05
N THR A 112 -21.84 -10.09 15.39
CA THR A 112 -20.70 -9.85 14.49
C THR A 112 -19.48 -10.59 15.02
N ARG A 113 -18.85 -11.37 14.15
CA ARG A 113 -17.69 -12.20 14.49
C ARG A 113 -16.57 -11.97 13.50
N MET A 114 -15.34 -12.00 13.99
CA MET A 114 -14.14 -11.91 13.16
C MET A 114 -13.24 -13.10 13.43
N ARG A 115 -13.08 -13.96 12.45
CA ARG A 115 -12.29 -15.19 12.57
C ARG A 115 -10.91 -14.98 11.95
N LEU A 116 -9.90 -14.87 12.81
CA LEU A 116 -8.50 -14.76 12.41
C LEU A 116 -7.88 -16.12 12.08
N ASN A 117 -6.72 -16.10 11.42
CA ASN A 117 -5.97 -17.31 11.05
C ASN A 117 -6.80 -18.32 10.22
N SER A 118 -7.72 -17.80 9.41
CA SER A 118 -8.65 -18.57 8.60
C SER A 118 -8.45 -18.19 7.13
N THR A 119 -7.80 -19.07 6.39
CA THR A 119 -7.48 -18.85 4.98
C THR A 119 -8.62 -19.39 4.12
N VAL A 120 -9.33 -18.49 3.42
CA VAL A 120 -10.34 -18.85 2.43
C VAL A 120 -9.66 -19.50 1.23
N VAL A 121 -10.16 -20.65 0.79
CA VAL A 121 -9.61 -21.43 -0.32
C VAL A 121 -10.62 -21.66 -1.44
N GLY A 122 -11.89 -21.31 -1.23
CA GLY A 122 -12.92 -21.41 -2.27
C GLY A 122 -14.18 -20.67 -1.87
N VAL A 123 -14.80 -20.00 -2.84
CA VAL A 123 -16.09 -19.32 -2.69
C VAL A 123 -16.91 -19.65 -3.94
N ARG A 124 -18.13 -20.13 -3.74
CA ARG A 124 -19.02 -20.51 -4.85
C ARG A 124 -20.49 -20.27 -4.51
N GLU A 125 -21.26 -20.01 -5.51
CA GLU A 125 -22.71 -20.02 -5.37
C GLU A 125 -23.24 -21.45 -5.31
N VAL A 126 -24.25 -21.64 -4.50
CA VAL A 126 -25.00 -22.90 -4.42
C VAL A 126 -26.49 -22.61 -4.59
N GLU A 127 -27.18 -23.49 -5.26
CA GLU A 127 -28.63 -23.34 -5.57
C GLU A 127 -28.91 -22.03 -6.37
N ALA A 128 -27.96 -21.63 -7.23
CA ALA A 128 -28.05 -20.42 -8.04
C ALA A 128 -29.38 -20.37 -8.84
N GLY A 129 -30.00 -19.20 -8.87
CA GLY A 129 -31.26 -18.96 -9.58
C GLY A 129 -32.48 -19.52 -8.86
N THR A 130 -32.37 -19.98 -7.63
CA THR A 130 -33.49 -20.44 -6.79
C THR A 130 -33.75 -19.48 -5.62
N GLN A 131 -34.90 -19.64 -4.93
CA GLN A 131 -35.20 -18.89 -3.71
C GLN A 131 -34.28 -19.26 -2.52
N GLU A 132 -33.57 -20.39 -2.62
CA GLU A 132 -32.63 -20.86 -1.60
C GLU A 132 -31.17 -20.58 -1.94
N GLU A 133 -30.93 -19.76 -2.91
CA GLU A 133 -29.59 -19.36 -3.35
C GLU A 133 -28.72 -18.82 -2.19
N LYS A 134 -27.52 -19.36 -2.07
CA LYS A 134 -26.56 -19.07 -0.98
C LYS A 134 -25.14 -19.06 -1.53
N VAL A 135 -24.22 -18.57 -0.72
CA VAL A 135 -22.79 -18.64 -0.97
C VAL A 135 -22.14 -19.61 -0.01
N GLN A 136 -21.39 -20.57 -0.54
CA GLN A 136 -20.57 -21.49 0.22
C GLN A 136 -19.12 -20.97 0.24
N ILE A 137 -18.54 -20.89 1.44
CA ILE A 137 -17.18 -20.42 1.67
C ILE A 137 -16.41 -21.55 2.35
N ASP A 138 -15.38 -22.05 1.67
CA ASP A 138 -14.46 -23.05 2.18
C ASP A 138 -13.18 -22.36 2.69
N TYR A 139 -12.76 -22.69 3.89
CA TYR A 139 -11.55 -22.11 4.49
C TYR A 139 -10.78 -23.12 5.31
N VAL A 140 -9.49 -22.85 5.54
CA VAL A 140 -8.60 -23.67 6.36
C VAL A 140 -8.20 -22.87 7.61
N GLN A 141 -8.35 -23.48 8.78
CA GLN A 141 -7.92 -22.94 10.05
C GLN A 141 -7.12 -24.02 10.80
N GLN A 142 -5.92 -23.70 11.25
CA GLN A 142 -5.03 -24.64 11.93
C GLN A 142 -4.85 -25.98 11.19
N GLY A 143 -4.73 -25.92 9.85
CA GLY A 143 -4.57 -27.09 8.99
C GLY A 143 -5.84 -27.94 8.77
N ARG A 144 -6.98 -27.53 9.30
CA ARG A 144 -8.26 -28.23 9.15
C ARG A 144 -9.18 -27.48 8.20
N PRO A 145 -9.87 -28.16 7.29
CA PRO A 145 -10.88 -27.55 6.42
C PRO A 145 -12.20 -27.31 7.18
N PHE A 146 -12.81 -26.17 6.88
CA PHE A 146 -14.13 -25.79 7.37
C PHE A 146 -14.96 -25.21 6.24
N ARG A 147 -16.26 -25.18 6.43
CA ARG A 147 -17.24 -24.63 5.50
C ARG A 147 -18.25 -23.76 6.23
N VAL A 148 -18.56 -22.62 5.64
CA VAL A 148 -19.63 -21.72 6.04
C VAL A 148 -20.55 -21.51 4.86
N THR A 149 -21.86 -21.47 5.12
CA THR A 149 -22.85 -21.06 4.13
C THR A 149 -23.47 -19.75 4.57
N ALA A 150 -23.52 -18.78 3.66
CA ALA A 150 -24.03 -17.43 3.91
C ALA A 150 -25.06 -17.04 2.85
N LYS A 151 -25.88 -16.03 3.13
CA LYS A 151 -26.83 -15.48 2.16
C LYS A 151 -26.10 -14.62 1.12
N HIS A 152 -25.05 -13.92 1.53
CA HIS A 152 -24.25 -13.00 0.72
C HIS A 152 -22.78 -13.13 1.09
N CYS A 153 -21.89 -12.75 0.17
CA CYS A 153 -20.46 -12.72 0.40
C CYS A 153 -19.88 -11.44 -0.21
N VAL A 154 -19.00 -10.78 0.53
CA VAL A 154 -18.18 -9.67 -0.01
C VAL A 154 -16.72 -10.11 0.01
N LEU A 155 -16.09 -10.17 -1.16
CA LEU A 155 -14.68 -10.47 -1.30
C LEU A 155 -13.89 -9.16 -1.20
N ALA A 156 -13.33 -8.90 -0.02
CA ALA A 156 -12.55 -7.70 0.28
C ALA A 156 -11.03 -7.97 0.25
N CYS A 157 -10.59 -8.92 -0.55
CA CYS A 157 -9.20 -9.31 -0.71
C CYS A 157 -8.59 -8.75 -2.00
N TYR A 158 -7.29 -8.96 -2.22
CA TYR A 158 -6.61 -8.58 -3.45
C TYR A 158 -7.33 -9.19 -4.67
N ASN A 159 -7.71 -8.34 -5.64
CA ASN A 159 -8.48 -8.74 -6.82
C ASN A 159 -7.85 -9.90 -7.59
N GLY A 160 -6.52 -9.93 -7.73
CA GLY A 160 -5.82 -11.01 -8.41
C GLY A 160 -5.93 -12.39 -7.77
N LEU A 161 -6.45 -12.52 -6.53
CA LEU A 161 -6.73 -13.80 -5.89
C LEU A 161 -8.13 -14.32 -6.20
N ILE A 162 -9.07 -13.44 -6.52
CA ILE A 162 -10.50 -13.76 -6.66
C ILE A 162 -10.75 -14.83 -7.73
N PRO A 163 -10.15 -14.80 -8.92
CA PRO A 163 -10.32 -15.87 -9.92
C PRO A 163 -9.96 -17.26 -9.44
N HIS A 164 -9.02 -17.37 -8.48
CA HIS A 164 -8.65 -18.65 -7.86
C HIS A 164 -9.65 -19.08 -6.79
N LEU A 165 -10.33 -18.16 -6.13
CA LEU A 165 -11.34 -18.41 -5.13
C LEU A 165 -12.70 -18.72 -5.77
N CYS A 166 -13.04 -18.04 -6.88
CA CYS A 166 -14.29 -18.12 -7.60
C CYS A 166 -14.07 -18.54 -9.06
N PRO A 167 -13.68 -19.80 -9.34
CA PRO A 167 -13.35 -20.24 -10.69
C PRO A 167 -14.57 -20.24 -11.65
N GLU A 168 -15.78 -20.12 -11.14
CA GLU A 168 -17.04 -20.10 -11.90
C GLU A 168 -17.33 -18.73 -12.54
N MET A 169 -16.63 -17.66 -12.14
CA MET A 169 -16.74 -16.35 -12.79
C MET A 169 -16.37 -16.45 -14.27
N ASN A 170 -17.00 -15.62 -15.12
CA ASN A 170 -16.68 -15.60 -16.54
C ASN A 170 -15.27 -15.07 -16.81
N GLU A 171 -14.69 -15.42 -17.95
CA GLU A 171 -13.29 -15.10 -18.28
C GLU A 171 -13.04 -13.59 -18.34
N GLN A 172 -13.96 -12.81 -18.89
CA GLN A 172 -13.82 -11.36 -19.00
C GLN A 172 -13.70 -10.71 -17.60
N GLN A 173 -14.49 -11.17 -16.64
CA GLN A 173 -14.42 -10.70 -15.26
C GLN A 173 -13.10 -11.10 -14.59
N LYS A 174 -12.64 -12.34 -14.81
CA LYS A 174 -11.34 -12.82 -14.31
C LYS A 174 -10.17 -12.01 -14.89
N GLU A 175 -10.18 -11.73 -16.17
CA GLU A 175 -9.20 -10.88 -16.83
C GLU A 175 -9.20 -9.47 -16.23
N GLY A 176 -10.38 -8.87 -16.01
CA GLY A 176 -10.53 -7.59 -15.33
C GLY A 176 -9.93 -7.58 -13.92
N LEU A 177 -10.21 -8.61 -13.12
CA LEU A 177 -9.68 -8.77 -11.75
C LEU A 177 -8.16 -8.94 -11.71
N THR A 178 -7.56 -9.54 -12.73
CA THR A 178 -6.10 -9.79 -12.79
C THR A 178 -5.32 -8.69 -13.50
N TYR A 179 -6.00 -7.75 -14.14
CA TYR A 179 -5.35 -6.68 -14.89
C TYR A 179 -4.47 -5.80 -14.02
N GLY A 180 -4.98 -5.34 -12.89
CA GLY A 180 -4.30 -4.46 -11.96
C GLY A 180 -3.24 -5.19 -11.13
N VAL A 181 -1.97 -5.00 -11.45
CA VAL A 181 -0.85 -5.57 -10.68
C VAL A 181 -0.45 -4.62 -9.57
N LYS A 182 -0.61 -5.03 -8.31
CA LYS A 182 -0.23 -4.18 -7.17
C LYS A 182 1.25 -3.83 -7.17
N VAL A 183 1.55 -2.61 -6.76
CA VAL A 183 2.91 -2.06 -6.72
C VAL A 183 3.70 -2.70 -5.57
N PRO A 184 4.81 -3.38 -5.84
CA PRO A 184 5.69 -3.90 -4.79
C PRO A 184 6.57 -2.78 -4.23
N PHE A 185 6.79 -2.78 -2.92
CA PHE A 185 7.80 -1.91 -2.30
C PHE A 185 8.34 -2.51 -1.01
N VAL A 186 9.47 -1.98 -0.56
CA VAL A 186 10.10 -2.32 0.71
C VAL A 186 10.28 -1.05 1.50
N TYR A 187 9.95 -1.08 2.78
CA TYR A 187 10.39 -0.03 3.67
C TYR A 187 11.03 -0.60 4.92
N ALA A 188 12.09 0.06 5.36
CA ALA A 188 12.80 -0.30 6.57
C ALA A 188 12.66 0.82 7.60
N ASN A 189 12.49 0.44 8.87
CA ASN A 189 12.67 1.37 9.97
C ASN A 189 14.00 1.05 10.63
N VAL A 190 14.85 2.07 10.76
CA VAL A 190 16.16 1.96 11.38
C VAL A 190 16.19 2.83 12.62
N LEU A 191 16.29 2.20 13.79
CA LEU A 191 16.44 2.91 15.06
C LEU A 191 17.90 3.21 15.31
N LEU A 192 18.23 4.49 15.37
CA LEU A 192 19.55 5.00 15.71
C LEU A 192 19.65 5.28 17.23
N ASP A 193 20.84 5.17 17.76
CA ASP A 193 21.16 5.53 19.15
C ASP A 193 20.90 7.01 19.45
N ASN A 194 21.19 7.86 18.47
CA ASN A 194 20.91 9.29 18.51
C ASN A 194 20.76 9.87 17.09
N GLY A 195 20.21 11.08 16.98
CA GLY A 195 20.00 11.79 15.73
C GLY A 195 21.13 12.73 15.29
N HIS A 196 22.28 12.77 16.01
CA HIS A 196 23.32 13.79 15.76
C HIS A 196 23.86 13.83 14.32
N ALA A 197 24.16 12.66 13.77
CA ALA A 197 24.72 12.59 12.42
C ALA A 197 23.69 12.99 11.37
N PHE A 198 22.45 12.49 11.50
CA PHE A 198 21.37 12.82 10.57
C PHE A 198 20.99 14.31 10.61
N SER A 199 20.94 14.91 11.80
CA SER A 199 20.63 16.33 11.98
C SER A 199 21.62 17.27 11.25
N LYS A 200 22.87 16.82 11.02
CA LYS A 200 23.88 17.59 10.29
C LYS A 200 23.67 17.63 8.77
N LEU A 201 22.74 16.82 8.24
CA LEU A 201 22.33 16.93 6.84
C LEU A 201 21.50 18.18 6.59
N ASP A 202 20.85 18.72 7.63
CA ASP A 202 19.95 19.88 7.57
C ASP A 202 18.79 19.69 6.57
N VAL A 203 18.37 18.44 6.39
CA VAL A 203 17.22 18.05 5.57
C VAL A 203 16.43 16.95 6.26
N SER A 204 15.14 16.89 6.00
CA SER A 204 14.28 15.83 6.55
C SER A 204 14.15 14.59 5.65
N ILE A 205 14.44 14.78 4.36
CA ILE A 205 14.34 13.72 3.34
C ILE A 205 15.57 13.79 2.43
N THR A 206 16.15 12.65 2.15
CA THR A 206 17.28 12.50 1.21
C THR A 206 16.88 11.50 0.13
N GLN A 207 17.18 11.83 -1.12
CA GLN A 207 17.02 10.91 -2.24
C GLN A 207 18.39 10.31 -2.60
N CYS A 208 18.43 8.98 -2.74
CA CYS A 208 19.62 8.19 -2.99
C CYS A 208 19.41 7.35 -4.26
N PRO A 209 19.50 7.94 -5.45
CA PRO A 209 19.05 7.30 -6.70
C PRO A 209 19.84 6.06 -7.10
N PHE A 210 21.04 5.87 -6.58
CA PHE A 210 21.92 4.72 -6.90
C PHE A 210 21.94 3.62 -5.84
N ASP A 211 21.26 3.85 -4.70
CA ASP A 211 21.23 2.91 -3.59
C ASP A 211 19.98 2.02 -3.64
N GLU A 212 19.98 0.94 -2.86
CA GLU A 212 18.81 0.05 -2.73
C GLU A 212 17.61 0.79 -2.16
N PHE A 213 17.84 1.68 -1.19
CA PHE A 213 16.77 2.51 -0.63
C PHE A 213 16.86 3.93 -1.20
N GLN A 214 15.99 4.22 -2.17
CA GLN A 214 15.99 5.50 -2.89
C GLN A 214 15.56 6.69 -2.02
N TRP A 215 14.85 6.43 -0.93
CA TRP A 215 14.37 7.45 0.00
C TRP A 215 14.83 7.14 1.42
N VAL A 216 15.44 8.13 2.05
CA VAL A 216 15.81 8.09 3.45
C VAL A 216 15.27 9.34 4.13
N SER A 217 14.46 9.19 5.15
CA SER A 217 13.86 10.30 5.89
C SER A 217 13.88 10.05 7.39
N ALA A 218 13.78 11.13 8.17
CA ALA A 218 13.38 10.99 9.55
C ALA A 218 11.96 10.37 9.59
N ALA A 219 11.77 9.35 10.42
CA ALA A 219 10.44 8.80 10.62
C ALA A 219 9.51 9.86 11.22
N PRO A 220 8.25 9.96 10.77
CA PRO A 220 7.31 10.89 11.35
C PRO A 220 7.14 10.63 12.84
N THR A 221 7.19 11.68 13.63
CA THR A 221 6.94 11.60 15.07
C THR A 221 5.48 11.95 15.36
N MET A 222 4.85 11.21 16.28
CA MET A 222 3.47 11.46 16.66
C MET A 222 3.32 11.47 18.16
N THR A 223 2.47 12.37 18.64
CA THR A 223 2.04 12.46 20.03
C THR A 223 0.66 11.83 20.14
N THR A 224 0.54 10.73 20.88
CA THR A 224 -0.72 10.03 21.06
C THR A 224 -0.75 9.26 22.37
N GLY A 225 -1.90 9.16 23.01
CA GLY A 225 -2.06 8.39 24.26
C GLY A 225 -1.10 8.80 25.38
N GLY A 226 -0.70 10.06 25.43
CA GLY A 226 0.29 10.57 26.38
C GLY A 226 1.76 10.31 26.01
N TYR A 227 2.04 9.62 24.90
CA TYR A 227 3.40 9.45 24.39
C TYR A 227 3.94 10.77 23.82
N GLN A 228 5.16 11.11 24.24
CA GLN A 228 5.92 12.23 23.71
C GLN A 228 7.14 11.69 22.97
N PRO A 229 7.23 11.89 21.65
CA PRO A 229 8.37 11.39 20.90
C PRO A 229 9.65 12.13 21.26
N PRO A 230 10.81 11.47 21.22
CA PRO A 230 12.10 12.14 21.31
C PRO A 230 12.30 13.02 20.07
N VAL A 231 12.76 14.27 20.28
CA VAL A 231 12.89 15.27 19.20
C VAL A 231 14.25 15.96 19.17
N LYS A 232 15.10 15.72 20.16
CA LYS A 232 16.42 16.36 20.23
C LYS A 232 17.47 15.51 19.51
N PRO A 233 18.54 16.11 18.94
CA PRO A 233 19.59 15.37 18.25
C PRO A 233 20.28 14.28 19.11
N GLN A 234 20.33 14.45 20.43
CA GLN A 234 20.90 13.47 21.36
C GLN A 234 19.97 12.32 21.68
N ASP A 235 18.70 12.44 21.37
CA ASP A 235 17.71 11.39 21.64
C ASP A 235 17.78 10.30 20.55
N PRO A 236 17.31 9.08 20.83
CA PRO A 236 17.14 8.06 19.81
C PRO A 236 16.26 8.56 18.67
N MET A 237 16.63 8.19 17.45
CA MET A 237 15.96 8.61 16.23
C MET A 237 15.61 7.41 15.36
N ALA A 238 14.40 7.38 14.83
CA ALA A 238 14.03 6.40 13.81
C ALA A 238 14.14 7.04 12.41
N LEU A 239 14.75 6.31 11.49
CA LEU A 239 14.74 6.61 10.06
C LEU A 239 13.76 5.70 9.34
N LEU A 240 13.08 6.24 8.35
CA LEU A 240 12.31 5.51 7.37
C LEU A 240 13.10 5.47 6.06
N MET A 241 13.39 4.28 5.57
CA MET A 241 14.06 4.04 4.30
C MET A 241 13.10 3.31 3.38
N MET A 242 12.92 3.78 2.14
CA MET A 242 11.98 3.21 1.19
C MET A 242 12.69 2.80 -0.10
N SER A 243 12.32 1.62 -0.59
CA SER A 243 12.76 1.07 -1.87
C SER A 243 11.57 0.68 -2.72
N SER A 244 11.56 1.13 -3.97
CA SER A 244 10.71 0.58 -5.01
C SER A 244 11.58 -0.34 -5.87
N PRO A 245 11.46 -1.66 -5.76
CA PRO A 245 12.32 -2.63 -6.43
C PRO A 245 11.95 -2.76 -7.90
N THR A 246 12.12 -1.66 -8.64
CA THR A 246 11.90 -1.65 -10.09
C THR A 246 13.13 -2.16 -10.81
N PRO A 247 12.97 -3.01 -11.84
CA PRO A 247 14.08 -3.42 -12.69
C PRO A 247 14.63 -2.22 -13.48
N ALA A 248 15.83 -2.37 -13.99
CA ALA A 248 16.40 -1.39 -14.92
C ALA A 248 15.47 -1.20 -16.13
N THR A 249 15.38 0.03 -16.64
CA THR A 249 14.50 0.38 -17.76
C THR A 249 14.84 -0.27 -19.10
N GLU A 250 15.94 -1.00 -19.16
CA GLU A 250 16.35 -1.80 -20.32
C GLU A 250 15.61 -3.12 -20.42
N GLU A 251 14.94 -3.56 -19.34
CA GLU A 251 14.10 -4.74 -19.36
C GLU A 251 12.85 -4.49 -20.21
N PRO A 252 12.62 -5.32 -21.26
CA PRO A 252 11.42 -5.18 -22.06
C PRO A 252 10.19 -5.62 -21.29
N GLY A 253 9.10 -4.88 -21.41
CA GLY A 253 7.83 -5.25 -20.79
C GLY A 253 6.94 -4.04 -20.53
N THR A 254 5.69 -4.32 -20.20
CA THR A 254 4.74 -3.31 -19.71
C THR A 254 5.09 -2.93 -18.27
N ALA A 255 4.58 -1.79 -17.79
CA ALA A 255 4.72 -1.42 -16.38
C ALA A 255 4.27 -2.55 -15.44
N ARG A 256 3.20 -3.27 -15.79
CA ARG A 256 2.70 -4.40 -15.01
C ARG A 256 3.68 -5.58 -14.96
N ASP A 257 4.40 -5.84 -16.04
CA ASP A 257 5.45 -6.88 -16.06
C ASP A 257 6.63 -6.47 -15.18
N LEU A 258 7.03 -5.21 -15.24
CA LEU A 258 8.08 -4.65 -14.37
C LEU A 258 7.70 -4.74 -12.88
N LEU A 259 6.44 -4.50 -12.53
CA LEU A 259 5.94 -4.70 -11.17
C LEU A 259 6.02 -6.16 -10.71
N ARG A 260 5.74 -7.13 -11.60
CA ARG A 260 5.90 -8.56 -11.31
C ARG A 260 7.35 -8.94 -11.07
N ILE A 261 8.29 -8.39 -11.87
CA ILE A 261 9.73 -8.60 -11.69
C ILE A 261 10.19 -8.01 -10.35
N GLY A 262 9.80 -6.78 -10.03
CA GLY A 262 10.08 -6.15 -8.74
C GLY A 262 9.56 -6.96 -7.55
N ARG A 263 8.38 -7.55 -7.67
CA ARG A 263 7.83 -8.47 -6.67
C ARG A 263 8.70 -9.71 -6.49
N SER A 264 9.20 -10.29 -7.57
CA SER A 264 10.11 -11.44 -7.50
C SER A 264 11.40 -11.08 -6.75
N LYS A 265 11.96 -9.89 -6.99
CA LYS A 265 13.12 -9.38 -6.25
C LYS A 265 12.85 -9.33 -4.73
N ILE A 266 11.69 -8.83 -4.31
CA ILE A 266 11.32 -8.79 -2.88
C ILE A 266 11.31 -10.18 -2.25
N TYR A 267 10.82 -11.20 -2.97
CA TYR A 267 10.77 -12.56 -2.45
C TYR A 267 12.14 -13.22 -2.37
N THR A 268 13.05 -12.88 -3.25
CA THR A 268 14.38 -13.50 -3.35
C THR A 268 15.46 -12.80 -2.53
N THR A 269 15.26 -11.52 -2.16
CA THR A 269 16.21 -10.78 -1.32
C THR A 269 16.05 -11.17 0.16
N THR A 270 17.13 -11.58 0.81
CA THR A 270 17.11 -11.97 2.21
C THR A 270 17.15 -10.76 3.15
N PHE A 271 16.81 -10.98 4.43
CA PHE A 271 16.94 -9.93 5.45
C PHE A 271 18.39 -9.48 5.60
N GLU A 272 19.33 -10.41 5.61
CA GLU A 272 20.76 -10.14 5.74
C GLU A 272 21.28 -9.24 4.61
N GLN A 273 20.74 -9.42 3.39
CA GLN A 273 21.10 -8.56 2.27
C GLN A 273 20.56 -7.14 2.49
N TYR A 274 19.29 -6.99 2.87
CA TYR A 274 18.73 -5.68 3.19
C TYR A 274 19.45 -5.01 4.36
N GLU A 275 19.78 -5.74 5.42
CA GLU A 275 20.53 -5.21 6.55
C GLU A 275 21.90 -4.69 6.12
N LYS A 276 22.61 -5.44 5.30
CA LYS A 276 23.90 -5.03 4.74
C LYS A 276 23.77 -3.73 3.93
N ASP A 277 22.82 -3.68 3.00
CA ASP A 277 22.59 -2.52 2.14
C ASP A 277 22.25 -1.27 2.98
N ILE A 278 21.38 -1.40 4.00
CA ILE A 278 21.03 -0.35 4.95
C ILE A 278 22.28 0.18 5.67
N ARG A 279 23.10 -0.72 6.21
CA ARG A 279 24.30 -0.33 6.96
C ARG A 279 25.33 0.38 6.08
N GLU A 280 25.60 -0.14 4.89
CA GLU A 280 26.53 0.44 3.92
C GLU A 280 26.05 1.81 3.44
N GLN A 281 24.77 1.93 3.07
CA GLN A 281 24.17 3.18 2.62
C GLN A 281 24.19 4.27 3.70
N LEU A 282 23.77 3.95 4.93
CA LEU A 282 23.79 4.90 6.04
C LEU A 282 25.22 5.28 6.43
N GLN A 283 26.18 4.35 6.37
CA GLN A 283 27.59 4.66 6.59
C GLN A 283 28.15 5.62 5.54
N ALA A 284 27.84 5.41 4.28
CA ALA A 284 28.26 6.29 3.20
C ALA A 284 27.65 7.70 3.36
N MET A 285 26.37 7.77 3.73
CA MET A 285 25.64 9.04 3.89
C MET A 285 26.05 9.82 5.14
N LEU A 286 26.20 9.16 6.28
CA LEU A 286 26.32 9.78 7.59
C LEU A 286 27.73 9.70 8.19
N GLY A 287 28.61 8.82 7.69
CA GLY A 287 29.93 8.57 8.26
C GLY A 287 30.79 9.82 8.42
N LYS A 288 30.75 10.75 7.46
CA LYS A 288 31.45 12.05 7.53
C LYS A 288 31.00 12.94 8.71
N TYR A 289 29.85 12.63 9.29
CA TYR A 289 29.29 13.34 10.45
C TYR A 289 29.51 12.59 11.78
N GLY A 290 30.33 11.54 11.75
CA GLY A 290 30.70 10.76 12.93
C GLY A 290 29.82 9.55 13.21
N PHE A 291 28.94 9.15 12.27
CA PHE A 291 28.14 7.95 12.37
C PHE A 291 28.97 6.68 12.11
N ASN A 292 28.71 5.65 12.90
CA ASN A 292 29.27 4.32 12.71
C ASN A 292 28.13 3.27 12.77
N HIS A 293 27.89 2.62 11.64
CA HIS A 293 26.77 1.68 11.50
C HIS A 293 26.83 0.45 12.44
N GLU A 294 28.02 0.11 12.99
CA GLU A 294 28.17 -1.02 13.93
C GLU A 294 27.69 -0.65 15.33
N PHE A 295 27.82 0.63 15.72
CA PHE A 295 27.54 1.09 17.08
C PHE A 295 26.27 1.92 17.18
N ASP A 296 25.94 2.71 16.14
CA ASP A 296 24.85 3.69 16.20
C ASP A 296 23.49 3.12 15.77
N ILE A 297 23.45 1.94 15.13
CA ILE A 297 22.19 1.25 14.77
C ILE A 297 21.80 0.28 15.90
N ARG A 298 20.67 0.55 16.54
CA ARG A 298 20.09 -0.30 17.59
C ARG A 298 19.19 -1.40 17.09
N ALA A 299 18.40 -1.11 16.06
CA ALA A 299 17.45 -2.06 15.50
C ALA A 299 17.12 -1.73 14.05
N ILE A 300 16.82 -2.77 13.28
CA ILE A 300 16.36 -2.67 11.90
C ILE A 300 15.11 -3.56 11.76
N THR A 301 14.07 -3.02 11.15
CA THR A 301 12.94 -3.81 10.64
C THR A 301 12.84 -3.61 9.14
N VAL A 302 12.61 -4.70 8.41
CA VAL A 302 12.41 -4.66 6.96
C VAL A 302 11.01 -5.18 6.64
N ASN A 303 10.18 -4.31 6.11
CA ASN A 303 8.81 -4.60 5.74
C ASN A 303 8.75 -4.81 4.24
N ARG A 304 8.58 -6.06 3.82
CA ARG A 304 8.46 -6.45 2.42
C ARG A 304 7.00 -6.48 2.03
N ILE A 305 6.60 -5.60 1.12
CA ILE A 305 5.22 -5.43 0.67
C ILE A 305 5.12 -5.82 -0.81
N PRO A 306 4.98 -7.11 -1.12
CA PRO A 306 4.93 -7.58 -2.51
C PRO A 306 3.64 -7.18 -3.23
N HIS A 307 2.57 -6.89 -2.48
CA HIS A 307 1.27 -6.47 -2.97
C HIS A 307 0.82 -5.22 -2.20
N GLY A 308 1.48 -4.10 -2.47
CA GLY A 308 1.27 -2.84 -1.77
C GLY A 308 0.10 -2.03 -2.32
N TYR A 309 0.39 -0.98 -3.05
CA TYR A 309 -0.63 -0.10 -3.59
C TYR A 309 -1.47 -0.76 -4.70
N ALA A 310 -2.77 -0.44 -4.74
CA ALA A 310 -3.61 -0.74 -5.88
C ALA A 310 -3.01 -0.12 -7.15
N TYR A 311 -3.12 -0.82 -8.28
CA TYR A 311 -2.67 -0.32 -9.56
C TYR A 311 -3.55 0.85 -9.98
N SER A 312 -2.93 1.99 -10.23
CA SER A 312 -3.56 3.12 -10.91
C SER A 312 -3.16 3.08 -12.38
N TYR A 313 -4.09 3.40 -13.26
CA TYR A 313 -3.80 3.40 -14.69
C TYR A 313 -2.77 4.47 -15.05
N LEU A 314 -1.90 4.12 -15.99
CA LEU A 314 -0.80 4.96 -16.47
C LEU A 314 -1.14 5.45 -17.88
N GLY A 315 -1.10 6.75 -18.09
CA GLY A 315 -1.61 7.40 -19.29
C GLY A 315 -0.96 6.98 -20.62
N LEU A 316 0.25 6.39 -20.59
CA LEU A 316 0.94 5.89 -21.78
C LEU A 316 0.97 4.36 -21.88
N ASP A 317 0.74 3.65 -20.79
CA ASP A 317 0.79 2.18 -20.74
C ASP A 317 -0.60 1.54 -20.84
N ASP A 318 -1.64 2.28 -20.42
CA ASP A 318 -2.99 1.77 -20.35
C ASP A 318 -3.90 2.50 -21.36
N PRO A 319 -4.81 1.78 -22.03
CA PRO A 319 -5.81 2.39 -22.89
C PRO A 319 -6.75 3.34 -22.12
N GLN A 320 -7.36 4.26 -22.81
CA GLN A 320 -8.54 4.96 -22.30
C GLN A 320 -9.78 4.10 -22.59
N TRP A 321 -10.53 3.78 -21.54
CA TRP A 321 -11.76 3.02 -21.64
C TRP A 321 -12.98 3.93 -21.55
N GLU A 322 -14.05 3.53 -22.20
CA GLU A 322 -15.37 4.09 -21.96
C GLU A 322 -15.85 3.69 -20.56
N GLU A 323 -16.77 4.44 -19.98
CA GLU A 323 -17.38 4.16 -18.68
C GLU A 323 -17.97 2.74 -18.63
N GLY A 324 -17.68 2.01 -17.59
CA GLY A 324 -18.08 0.60 -17.42
C GLY A 324 -17.22 -0.41 -18.18
N GLN A 325 -16.23 0.02 -18.95
CA GLN A 325 -15.36 -0.87 -19.72
C GLN A 325 -13.95 -1.01 -19.17
N ALA A 326 -13.60 -0.24 -18.16
CA ALA A 326 -12.30 -0.36 -17.53
C ALA A 326 -12.15 -1.73 -16.80
N PRO A 327 -10.97 -2.35 -16.83
CA PRO A 327 -10.76 -3.67 -16.23
C PRO A 327 -11.22 -3.77 -14.78
N HIS A 328 -11.02 -2.73 -13.97
CA HIS A 328 -11.47 -2.74 -12.57
C HIS A 328 -13.00 -2.71 -12.46
N GLU A 329 -13.70 -2.02 -13.37
CA GLU A 329 -15.17 -1.95 -13.40
C GLU A 329 -15.78 -3.29 -13.82
N ILE A 330 -15.21 -3.92 -14.85
CA ILE A 330 -15.61 -5.25 -15.29
C ILE A 330 -15.34 -6.26 -14.19
N GLY A 331 -14.14 -6.21 -13.58
CA GLY A 331 -13.73 -7.15 -12.54
C GLY A 331 -14.56 -7.06 -11.26
N ARG A 332 -14.99 -5.85 -10.86
CA ARG A 332 -15.78 -5.63 -9.65
C ARG A 332 -17.28 -5.90 -9.80
N ALA A 333 -17.73 -6.20 -11.02
CA ALA A 333 -19.15 -6.47 -11.24
C ALA A 333 -19.66 -7.57 -10.31
N GLN A 334 -20.86 -7.38 -9.79
CA GLN A 334 -21.50 -8.36 -8.92
C GLN A 334 -21.63 -9.72 -9.64
N PHE A 335 -21.27 -10.78 -8.95
CA PHE A 335 -21.45 -12.17 -9.40
C PHE A 335 -22.46 -12.86 -8.49
N GLY A 336 -23.71 -12.88 -8.91
CA GLY A 336 -24.81 -13.39 -8.10
C GLY A 336 -24.87 -12.76 -6.70
N ARG A 337 -24.68 -13.56 -5.66
CA ARG A 337 -24.65 -13.12 -4.25
C ARG A 337 -23.23 -12.80 -3.74
N ILE A 338 -22.30 -12.63 -4.65
CA ILE A 338 -20.90 -12.30 -4.36
C ILE A 338 -20.59 -10.91 -4.92
N SER A 339 -20.16 -9.98 -4.06
CA SER A 339 -19.63 -8.67 -4.44
C SER A 339 -18.13 -8.59 -4.17
N VAL A 340 -17.45 -7.71 -4.89
CA VAL A 340 -16.01 -7.47 -4.77
C VAL A 340 -15.79 -6.06 -4.24
N ALA A 341 -15.07 -5.90 -3.11
CA ALA A 341 -14.86 -4.61 -2.48
C ALA A 341 -13.46 -4.45 -1.89
N ASN A 342 -12.69 -3.57 -2.47
CA ASN A 342 -11.40 -3.09 -1.95
C ASN A 342 -10.90 -1.95 -2.85
N SER A 343 -9.77 -1.35 -2.53
CA SER A 343 -9.19 -0.25 -3.34
C SER A 343 -8.77 -0.65 -4.75
N ASP A 344 -8.46 -1.94 -5.00
CA ASP A 344 -8.17 -2.44 -6.36
C ASP A 344 -9.40 -2.30 -7.27
N SER A 345 -10.60 -2.46 -6.70
CA SER A 345 -11.88 -2.35 -7.42
C SER A 345 -12.21 -0.92 -7.85
N GLU A 346 -11.48 0.06 -7.35
CA GLU A 346 -11.57 1.47 -7.74
C GLU A 346 -10.33 1.94 -8.51
N ALA A 347 -9.37 1.05 -8.78
CA ALA A 347 -8.07 1.35 -9.39
C ALA A 347 -7.35 2.55 -8.73
N ARG A 348 -7.55 2.74 -7.43
CA ARG A 348 -7.00 3.84 -6.63
C ARG A 348 -6.43 3.33 -5.30
N PRO A 349 -5.15 3.63 -4.95
CA PRO A 349 -4.50 3.14 -3.74
C PRO A 349 -4.84 3.98 -2.49
N LEU A 350 -6.07 4.41 -2.33
CA LEU A 350 -6.51 5.31 -1.28
C LEU A 350 -7.57 4.65 -0.38
N MET A 351 -7.70 5.16 0.83
CA MET A 351 -8.63 4.63 1.84
C MET A 351 -10.09 4.98 1.51
N ASP A 352 -10.34 6.16 0.98
CA ASP A 352 -11.66 6.59 0.50
C ASP A 352 -12.19 5.64 -0.58
N ALA A 353 -11.34 5.29 -1.55
CA ALA A 353 -11.68 4.31 -2.59
C ALA A 353 -12.09 2.94 -1.99
N ALA A 354 -11.45 2.52 -0.90
CA ALA A 354 -11.84 1.29 -0.22
C ALA A 354 -13.21 1.43 0.48
N PHE A 355 -13.55 2.61 1.00
CA PHE A 355 -14.88 2.88 1.57
C PHE A 355 -15.96 2.93 0.50
N ASP A 356 -15.71 3.58 -0.62
CA ASP A 356 -16.64 3.65 -1.75
C ASP A 356 -16.93 2.25 -2.29
N ALA A 357 -15.89 1.42 -2.47
CA ALA A 357 -16.04 0.04 -2.87
C ALA A 357 -16.86 -0.80 -1.88
N ALA A 358 -16.65 -0.58 -0.56
CA ALA A 358 -17.41 -1.27 0.47
C ALA A 358 -18.88 -0.84 0.49
N TRP A 359 -19.15 0.44 0.30
CA TRP A 359 -20.52 0.98 0.22
C TRP A 359 -21.26 0.38 -0.99
N ARG A 360 -20.68 0.45 -2.18
CA ARG A 360 -21.23 -0.15 -3.40
C ARG A 360 -21.54 -1.65 -3.20
N ALA A 361 -20.62 -2.41 -2.63
CA ALA A 361 -20.83 -3.84 -2.40
C ALA A 361 -22.00 -4.15 -1.47
N VAL A 362 -22.27 -3.28 -0.50
CA VAL A 362 -23.45 -3.41 0.38
C VAL A 362 -24.73 -3.08 -0.38
N GLU A 363 -24.74 -2.02 -1.19
CA GLU A 363 -25.90 -1.67 -2.03
C GLU A 363 -26.24 -2.81 -2.99
N GLU A 364 -25.27 -3.35 -3.72
CA GLU A 364 -25.46 -4.51 -4.62
C GLU A 364 -26.15 -5.69 -3.92
N GLN A 365 -25.76 -5.98 -2.68
CA GLN A 365 -26.32 -7.12 -1.93
C GLN A 365 -27.68 -6.82 -1.30
N THR A 366 -28.02 -5.57 -1.07
CA THR A 366 -29.33 -5.17 -0.51
C THR A 366 -30.39 -4.99 -1.59
N GLU A 367 -30.03 -4.44 -2.75
CA GLU A 367 -30.93 -4.27 -3.88
C GLU A 367 -31.30 -5.60 -4.56
N SER A 368 -30.37 -6.56 -4.60
CA SER A 368 -30.61 -7.91 -5.11
C SER A 368 -31.57 -8.74 -4.23
N SER A 369 -32.00 -8.19 -3.09
CA SER A 369 -32.90 -8.87 -2.13
C SER A 369 -34.37 -8.55 -2.34
N PHE A 370 -34.71 -7.74 -3.35
CA PHE A 370 -36.07 -7.37 -3.79
C PHE A 370 -36.31 -7.83 -5.23
#